data_1533fce03d82e6098c56bc393ae6f2b6
#
_entry.id   1533fce03d82e6098c56bc393ae6f2b6
#
_cell.length_a   1.000
_cell.length_b   1.000
_cell.length_c   1.000
_cell.angle_alpha   90.00
_cell.angle_beta   90.00
_cell.angle_gamma   90.00
#
_symmetry.space_group_name_H-M   'P 1'
#
loop_
_entity.id
_entity.type
_entity.pdbx_description
1 polymer ?
#
loop_
_entity_poly.entity_id
_entity_poly.type
_entity_poly.pdbx_seq_one_letter_code
_entity_poly.pdbx_strand_id
1 'polypeptide(L)'
;LLRRGVTAANWNKVTDDEASPRGMTPLFDSIARIVALAEGDAPQRAVIVIMTDGEENSSREVTKDGAKAALDRARARGWEVVFLGAEFGKFADAESVGVIRSKAMAVSAGSMDLSMRKLASKSRKYFEAAEAMDFNAEDRQESGEEDVKRRKGS
;
A
#
# COMPACT_ATOMS: atom_id res chain seq x y z
N LEU A 1 10.28 5.96 -10.54
CA LEU A 1 10.69 6.21 -9.15
C LEU A 1 10.91 7.70 -8.95
N LEU A 2 10.08 8.34 -8.12
CA LEU A 2 10.15 9.79 -7.89
C LEU A 2 11.27 10.16 -6.90
N ARG A 3 11.41 9.41 -5.82
CA ARG A 3 12.41 9.67 -4.77
C ARG A 3 13.03 8.37 -4.30
N ARG A 4 14.33 8.39 -3.99
CA ARG A 4 15.06 7.27 -3.40
C ARG A 4 16.02 7.77 -2.31
N GLY A 5 16.09 7.05 -1.20
CA GLY A 5 17.04 7.34 -0.11
C GLY A 5 16.78 8.67 0.61
N VAL A 6 15.55 9.19 0.57
CA VAL A 6 15.18 10.43 1.26
C VAL A 6 14.76 10.10 2.69
N THR A 7 15.37 10.76 3.66
CA THR A 7 14.96 10.63 5.07
C THR A 7 13.61 11.29 5.30
N ALA A 8 12.86 10.81 6.30
CA ALA A 8 11.54 11.35 6.62
C ALA A 8 11.59 12.87 6.92
N ALA A 9 12.64 13.35 7.56
CA ALA A 9 12.85 14.77 7.86
C ALA A 9 13.05 15.65 6.60
N ASN A 10 13.54 15.06 5.52
CA ASN A 10 13.82 15.75 4.25
C ASN A 10 12.76 15.46 3.17
N TRP A 11 11.66 14.80 3.55
CA TRP A 11 10.60 14.51 2.60
C TRP A 11 9.81 15.76 2.25
N ASN A 12 9.82 16.13 0.97
CA ASN A 12 9.02 17.22 0.45
C ASN A 12 7.73 16.68 -0.19
N LYS A 13 6.68 17.48 -0.15
CA LYS A 13 5.41 17.16 -0.82
C LYS A 13 5.67 16.84 -2.30
N VAL A 14 5.03 15.79 -2.79
CA VAL A 14 5.01 15.47 -4.22
C VAL A 14 4.09 16.48 -4.91
N THR A 15 4.57 17.08 -6.00
CA THR A 15 3.81 18.04 -6.79
C THR A 15 3.14 17.38 -8.00
N ASP A 16 2.13 18.05 -8.58
CA ASP A 16 1.43 17.54 -9.76
C ASP A 16 2.35 17.42 -10.98
N ASP A 17 3.37 18.28 -11.08
CA ASP A 17 4.39 18.19 -12.14
C ASP A 17 5.28 16.95 -12.01
N GLU A 18 5.54 16.50 -10.78
CA GLU A 18 6.33 15.29 -10.51
C GLU A 18 5.53 14.00 -10.74
N ALA A 19 4.20 14.02 -10.52
CA ALA A 19 3.33 12.85 -10.56
C ALA A 19 2.03 13.12 -11.32
N SER A 20 2.12 13.26 -12.63
CA SER A 20 0.93 13.41 -13.48
C SER A 20 0.20 12.07 -13.65
N PRO A 21 -1.13 12.01 -13.48
CA PRO A 21 -1.94 10.84 -13.79
C PRO A 21 -1.81 10.46 -15.27
N ARG A 22 -1.60 9.16 -15.56
CA ARG A 22 -1.42 8.65 -16.93
C ARG A 22 -2.50 7.68 -17.39
N GLY A 23 -3.54 7.49 -16.59
CA GLY A 23 -4.72 6.67 -16.93
C GLY A 23 -4.49 5.16 -16.97
N MET A 24 -3.30 4.68 -16.56
CA MET A 24 -2.97 3.25 -16.52
C MET A 24 -2.35 2.88 -15.18
N THR A 25 -2.69 1.69 -14.69
CA THR A 25 -2.24 1.19 -13.38
C THR A 25 -1.45 -0.11 -13.54
N PRO A 26 -0.12 -0.06 -13.76
CA PRO A 26 0.74 -1.25 -13.81
C PRO A 26 1.06 -1.72 -12.38
N LEU A 27 0.06 -2.22 -11.68
CA LEU A 27 0.15 -2.57 -10.25
C LEU A 27 1.15 -3.71 -10.02
N PHE A 28 1.09 -4.78 -10.81
CA PHE A 28 1.98 -5.94 -10.64
C PHE A 28 3.44 -5.59 -10.91
N ASP A 29 3.72 -4.84 -11.98
CA ASP A 29 5.06 -4.36 -12.29
C ASP A 29 5.59 -3.45 -11.18
N SER A 30 4.74 -2.58 -10.62
CA SER A 30 5.09 -1.68 -9.52
C SER A 30 5.39 -2.42 -8.23
N ILE A 31 4.59 -3.44 -7.88
CA ILE A 31 4.80 -4.30 -6.71
C ILE A 31 6.15 -5.01 -6.83
N ALA A 32 6.39 -5.70 -7.93
CA ALA A 32 7.64 -6.43 -8.13
C ALA A 32 8.85 -5.50 -8.08
N ARG A 33 8.75 -4.33 -8.68
CA ARG A 33 9.82 -3.33 -8.72
C ARG A 33 10.15 -2.76 -7.34
N ILE A 34 9.14 -2.40 -6.53
CA ILE A 34 9.41 -1.85 -5.19
C ILE A 34 10.01 -2.91 -4.27
N VAL A 35 9.54 -4.16 -4.35
CA VAL A 35 10.12 -5.26 -3.58
C VAL A 35 11.58 -5.49 -3.99
N ALA A 36 11.88 -5.57 -5.28
CA ALA A 36 13.25 -5.76 -5.77
C ALA A 36 14.19 -4.63 -5.33
N LEU A 37 13.73 -3.38 -5.35
CA LEU A 37 14.51 -2.24 -4.85
C LEU A 37 14.79 -2.37 -3.35
N ALA A 38 13.78 -2.73 -2.56
CA ALA A 38 13.95 -2.95 -1.12
C ALA A 38 14.87 -4.14 -0.82
N GLU A 39 14.76 -5.23 -1.59
CA GLU A 39 15.67 -6.38 -1.50
C GLU A 39 17.13 -5.99 -1.78
N GLY A 40 17.36 -5.10 -2.75
CA GLY A 40 18.68 -4.57 -3.07
C GLY A 40 19.26 -3.68 -1.97
N ASP A 41 18.43 -2.89 -1.30
CA ASP A 41 18.83 -2.03 -0.16
C ASP A 41 18.97 -2.86 1.15
N ALA A 42 18.38 -4.07 1.18
CA ALA A 42 18.47 -5.05 2.27
C ALA A 42 18.25 -4.48 3.70
N PRO A 43 17.20 -3.67 3.96
CA PRO A 43 16.98 -3.14 5.29
C PRO A 43 16.56 -4.26 6.26
N GLN A 44 16.94 -4.12 7.53
CA GLN A 44 16.51 -5.07 8.56
C GLN A 44 14.97 -5.07 8.75
N ARG A 45 14.34 -3.91 8.63
CA ARG A 45 12.87 -3.73 8.67
C ARG A 45 12.43 -2.83 7.54
N ALA A 46 11.30 -3.13 6.93
CA ALA A 46 10.67 -2.28 5.92
C ALA A 46 9.15 -2.29 6.04
N VAL A 47 8.55 -1.16 5.71
CA VAL A 47 7.11 -1.04 5.50
C VAL A 47 6.91 -0.68 4.03
N ILE A 48 6.26 -1.56 3.28
CA ILE A 48 5.87 -1.33 1.90
C ILE A 48 4.40 -0.92 1.90
N VAL A 49 4.13 0.31 1.49
CA VAL A 49 2.78 0.85 1.39
C VAL A 49 2.38 0.89 -0.07
N ILE A 50 1.33 0.17 -0.42
CA ILE A 50 0.76 0.15 -1.76
C ILE A 50 -0.55 0.94 -1.71
N MET A 51 -0.56 2.06 -2.41
CA MET A 51 -1.75 2.89 -2.56
C MET A 51 -2.26 2.80 -4.00
N THR A 52 -3.51 2.42 -4.16
CA THR A 52 -4.14 2.34 -5.46
C THR A 52 -5.62 2.71 -5.35
N ASP A 53 -6.12 3.39 -6.37
CA ASP A 53 -7.53 3.73 -6.56
C ASP A 53 -8.18 2.93 -7.71
N GLY A 54 -7.38 2.14 -8.41
CA GLY A 54 -7.78 1.43 -9.60
C GLY A 54 -7.40 -0.05 -9.65
N GLU A 55 -8.03 -0.74 -10.59
CA GLU A 55 -7.73 -2.12 -10.93
C GLU A 55 -6.42 -2.19 -11.73
N GLU A 56 -5.74 -3.34 -11.63
CA GLU A 56 -4.62 -3.67 -12.51
C GLU A 56 -5.09 -3.71 -13.98
N ASN A 57 -4.47 -2.94 -14.83
CA ASN A 57 -4.88 -2.86 -16.23
C ASN A 57 -3.76 -2.71 -17.27
N SER A 58 -2.50 -2.68 -16.85
CA SER A 58 -1.41 -2.34 -17.76
C SER A 58 -0.05 -2.95 -17.46
N SER A 59 0.06 -3.84 -16.50
CA SER A 59 1.32 -4.57 -16.25
C SER A 59 1.70 -5.43 -17.46
N ARG A 60 2.98 -5.41 -17.82
CA ARG A 60 3.52 -6.08 -19.00
C ARG A 60 4.67 -7.02 -18.70
N GLU A 61 5.40 -6.75 -17.63
CA GLU A 61 6.62 -7.46 -17.27
C GLU A 61 6.35 -8.55 -16.23
N VAL A 62 5.37 -8.30 -15.35
CA VAL A 62 5.08 -9.16 -14.20
C VAL A 62 3.63 -9.63 -14.22
N THR A 63 3.46 -10.94 -14.08
CA THR A 63 2.15 -11.57 -13.90
C THR A 63 1.66 -11.39 -12.46
N LYS A 64 0.38 -11.65 -12.24
CA LYS A 64 -0.23 -11.72 -10.89
C LYS A 64 0.54 -12.65 -9.95
N ASP A 65 0.91 -13.85 -10.41
CA ASP A 65 1.67 -14.80 -9.61
C ASP A 65 3.08 -14.29 -9.31
N GLY A 66 3.69 -13.56 -10.23
CA GLY A 66 4.96 -12.88 -10.02
C GLY A 66 4.88 -11.78 -8.95
N ALA A 67 3.83 -10.98 -8.97
CA ALA A 67 3.58 -9.97 -7.95
C ALA A 67 3.33 -10.61 -6.58
N LYS A 68 2.50 -11.67 -6.53
CA LYS A 68 2.27 -12.44 -5.30
C LYS A 68 3.58 -13.00 -4.73
N ALA A 69 4.39 -13.63 -5.56
CA ALA A 69 5.69 -14.18 -5.14
C ALA A 69 6.62 -13.08 -4.59
N ALA A 70 6.62 -11.88 -5.18
CA ALA A 70 7.38 -10.75 -4.66
C ALA A 70 6.89 -10.33 -3.25
N LEU A 71 5.58 -10.22 -3.04
CA LEU A 71 5.02 -9.90 -1.72
C LEU A 71 5.32 -10.98 -0.68
N ASP A 72 5.26 -12.25 -1.07
CA ASP A 72 5.58 -13.37 -0.18
C ASP A 72 7.06 -13.34 0.25
N ARG A 73 7.99 -12.98 -0.66
CA ARG A 73 9.40 -12.77 -0.32
C ARG A 73 9.61 -11.61 0.66
N ALA A 74 8.92 -10.49 0.46
CA ALA A 74 8.97 -9.36 1.39
C ALA A 74 8.52 -9.77 2.80
N ARG A 75 7.40 -10.50 2.90
CA ARG A 75 6.89 -11.01 4.18
C ARG A 75 7.82 -12.02 4.84
N ALA A 76 8.43 -12.90 4.06
CA ALA A 76 9.40 -13.88 4.57
C ALA A 76 10.62 -13.23 5.23
N ARG A 77 10.93 -11.98 4.89
CA ARG A 77 11.95 -11.14 5.53
C ARG A 77 11.45 -10.44 6.81
N GLY A 78 10.18 -10.64 7.19
CA GLY A 78 9.54 -9.92 8.31
C GLY A 78 9.14 -8.49 7.97
N TRP A 79 9.09 -8.13 6.68
CA TRP A 79 8.66 -6.81 6.25
C TRP A 79 7.13 -6.70 6.25
N GLU A 80 6.64 -5.53 6.62
CA GLU A 80 5.22 -5.22 6.58
C GLU A 80 4.80 -4.75 5.19
N VAL A 81 3.74 -5.34 4.67
CA VAL A 81 3.14 -4.93 3.40
C VAL A 81 1.69 -4.54 3.66
N VAL A 82 1.38 -3.29 3.47
CA VAL A 82 0.03 -2.75 3.70
C VAL A 82 -0.55 -2.16 2.43
N PHE A 83 -1.86 -2.32 2.28
CA PHE A 83 -2.62 -1.81 1.14
C PHE A 83 -3.61 -0.75 1.60
N LEU A 84 -3.58 0.40 0.93
CA LEU A 84 -4.54 1.48 1.10
C LEU A 84 -5.20 1.77 -0.25
N GLY A 85 -6.53 1.81 -0.29
CA GLY A 85 -7.24 2.05 -1.54
C GLY A 85 -8.47 2.91 -1.38
N ALA A 86 -8.71 3.82 -2.32
CA ALA A 86 -9.92 4.61 -2.36
C ALA A 86 -11.15 3.78 -2.77
N GLU A 87 -10.92 2.64 -3.40
CA GLU A 87 -11.98 1.83 -4.00
C GLU A 87 -11.76 0.31 -3.89
N PHE A 88 -11.50 -0.23 -2.70
CA PHE A 88 -11.54 -1.69 -2.52
C PHE A 88 -12.97 -2.26 -2.58
N GLY A 89 -13.69 -2.02 -3.68
CA GLY A 89 -14.93 -2.73 -3.96
C GLY A 89 -14.72 -4.18 -4.38
N LYS A 90 -13.47 -4.53 -4.71
CA LYS A 90 -13.06 -5.87 -5.08
C LYS A 90 -11.81 -6.30 -4.31
N PHE A 91 -11.96 -6.47 -3.00
CA PHE A 91 -10.93 -7.15 -2.20
C PHE A 91 -10.53 -8.51 -2.78
N ALA A 92 -11.41 -9.14 -3.55
CA ALA A 92 -11.12 -10.37 -4.27
C ALA A 92 -9.90 -10.26 -5.19
N ASP A 93 -9.71 -9.13 -5.87
CA ASP A 93 -8.53 -8.92 -6.72
C ASP A 93 -7.28 -8.68 -5.88
N ALA A 94 -7.41 -7.95 -4.77
CA ALA A 94 -6.32 -7.75 -3.81
C ALA A 94 -5.94 -9.07 -3.10
N GLU A 95 -6.90 -9.87 -2.66
CA GLU A 95 -6.66 -11.20 -2.09
C GLU A 95 -5.97 -12.12 -3.09
N SER A 96 -6.28 -11.97 -4.36
CA SER A 96 -5.69 -12.75 -5.43
C SER A 96 -4.19 -12.54 -5.63
N VAL A 97 -3.65 -11.37 -5.28
CA VAL A 97 -2.20 -11.09 -5.21
C VAL A 97 -1.63 -11.34 -3.81
N GLY A 98 -2.41 -11.98 -2.93
CA GLY A 98 -1.97 -12.32 -1.58
C GLY A 98 -2.05 -11.18 -0.59
N VAL A 99 -2.91 -10.18 -0.80
CA VAL A 99 -3.19 -9.17 0.21
C VAL A 99 -3.90 -9.80 1.40
N ILE A 100 -3.35 -9.59 2.58
CA ILE A 100 -3.95 -10.06 3.84
C ILE A 100 -4.97 -9.02 4.30
N ARG A 101 -6.20 -9.43 4.59
CA ARG A 101 -7.30 -8.53 4.97
C ARG A 101 -6.96 -7.60 6.14
N SER A 102 -6.25 -8.09 7.16
CA SER A 102 -5.80 -7.26 8.28
C SER A 102 -4.77 -6.20 7.89
N LYS A 103 -4.09 -6.37 6.76
CA LYS A 103 -3.09 -5.45 6.21
C LYS A 103 -3.65 -4.50 5.15
N ALA A 104 -4.96 -4.52 4.93
CA ALA A 104 -5.62 -3.70 3.93
C ALA A 104 -6.72 -2.84 4.54
N MET A 105 -6.86 -1.61 4.05
CA MET A 105 -7.86 -0.65 4.51
C MET A 105 -8.37 0.19 3.35
N ALA A 106 -9.69 0.30 3.21
CA ALA A 106 -10.29 1.27 2.30
C ALA A 106 -10.24 2.66 2.92
N VAL A 107 -9.91 3.66 2.13
CA VAL A 107 -9.73 5.05 2.58
C VAL A 107 -10.61 5.97 1.75
N SER A 108 -11.52 6.68 2.41
CA SER A 108 -12.30 7.74 1.74
C SER A 108 -11.45 9.00 1.55
N ALA A 109 -11.76 9.79 0.54
CA ALA A 109 -11.04 11.03 0.26
C ALA A 109 -11.03 11.98 1.47
N GLY A 110 -12.14 12.05 2.24
CA GLY A 110 -12.26 12.89 3.44
C GLY A 110 -11.47 12.39 4.65
N SER A 111 -11.04 11.12 4.64
CA SER A 111 -10.34 10.48 5.77
C SER A 111 -8.85 10.22 5.48
N MET A 112 -8.32 10.74 4.37
CA MET A 112 -6.95 10.47 3.94
C MET A 112 -5.93 10.90 5.00
N ASP A 113 -6.03 12.12 5.53
CA ASP A 113 -5.09 12.64 6.53
C ASP A 113 -5.08 11.78 7.81
N LEU A 114 -6.25 11.38 8.28
CA LEU A 114 -6.37 10.53 9.47
C LEU A 114 -5.76 9.15 9.21
N SER A 115 -6.04 8.56 8.07
CA SER A 115 -5.47 7.28 7.64
C SER A 115 -3.95 7.32 7.55
N MET A 116 -3.38 8.43 7.02
CA MET A 116 -1.93 8.61 6.96
C MET A 116 -1.30 8.76 8.36
N ARG A 117 -1.95 9.47 9.28
CA ARG A 117 -1.49 9.56 10.68
C ARG A 117 -1.49 8.19 11.37
N LYS A 118 -2.52 7.38 11.16
CA LYS A 118 -2.59 6.02 11.70
C LYS A 118 -1.51 5.13 11.11
N LEU A 119 -1.32 5.18 9.79
CA LEU A 119 -0.23 4.47 9.12
C LEU A 119 1.13 4.83 9.71
N ALA A 120 1.40 6.13 9.89
CA ALA A 120 2.65 6.61 10.49
C ALA A 120 2.82 6.12 11.94
N SER A 121 1.77 6.15 12.75
CA SER A 121 1.80 5.64 14.13
C SER A 121 2.10 4.13 14.19
N LYS A 122 1.43 3.34 13.36
CA LYS A 122 1.67 1.89 13.28
C LYS A 122 3.07 1.58 12.73
N SER A 123 3.54 2.31 11.73
CA SER A 123 4.90 2.17 11.21
C SER A 123 5.95 2.41 12.31
N ARG A 124 5.75 3.46 13.13
CA ARG A 124 6.63 3.74 14.26
C ARG A 124 6.69 2.58 15.25
N LYS A 125 5.54 2.04 15.67
CA LYS A 125 5.47 0.89 16.58
C LYS A 125 6.15 -0.36 15.99
N TYR A 126 5.97 -0.59 14.70
CA TYR A 126 6.68 -1.67 14.01
C TYR A 126 8.20 -1.48 14.05
N PHE A 127 8.71 -0.27 13.78
CA PHE A 127 10.15 0.00 13.83
C PHE A 127 10.72 -0.03 15.25
N GLU A 128 9.98 0.41 16.26
CA GLU A 128 10.43 0.46 17.65
C GLU A 128 10.29 -0.90 18.36
N ALA A 129 9.14 -1.56 18.22
CA ALA A 129 8.74 -2.73 19.00
C ALA A 129 8.42 -4.00 18.20
N ALA A 130 8.60 -3.98 16.88
CA ALA A 130 8.22 -5.07 15.97
C ALA A 130 6.71 -5.45 16.04
N GLU A 131 5.86 -4.50 16.43
CA GLU A 131 4.42 -4.70 16.41
C GLU A 131 3.90 -4.84 14.98
N ALA A 132 3.05 -5.84 14.72
CA ALA A 132 2.44 -6.04 13.42
C ALA A 132 1.54 -4.85 13.03
N MET A 133 1.58 -4.46 11.76
CA MET A 133 0.79 -3.34 11.23
C MET A 133 -0.62 -3.77 10.81
N ASP A 134 -1.39 -4.38 11.72
CA ASP A 134 -2.77 -4.77 11.43
C ASP A 134 -3.74 -3.60 11.60
N PHE A 135 -4.73 -3.50 10.70
CA PHE A 135 -5.84 -2.55 10.81
C PHE A 135 -7.03 -3.22 11.50
N ASN A 136 -7.46 -2.64 12.60
CA ASN A 136 -8.60 -3.10 13.37
C ASN A 136 -9.93 -2.45 12.90
N ALA A 137 -11.03 -2.74 13.59
CA ALA A 137 -12.35 -2.21 13.26
C ALA A 137 -12.42 -0.67 13.41
N GLU A 138 -11.76 -0.11 14.42
CA GLU A 138 -11.71 1.33 14.67
C GLU A 138 -10.93 2.05 13.55
N ASP A 139 -9.77 1.51 13.15
CA ASP A 139 -9.00 2.05 12.03
C ASP A 139 -9.85 2.13 10.76
N ARG A 140 -10.65 1.09 10.48
CA ARG A 140 -11.52 1.01 9.29
C ARG A 140 -12.70 1.98 9.37
N GLN A 141 -13.28 2.15 10.54
CA GLN A 141 -14.36 3.12 10.76
C GLN A 141 -13.85 4.53 10.52
N GLU A 142 -12.71 4.90 11.09
CA GLU A 142 -12.12 6.22 10.95
C GLU A 142 -11.59 6.50 9.54
N SER A 143 -11.18 5.48 8.79
CA SER A 143 -10.80 5.60 7.38
C SER A 143 -11.98 5.89 6.45
N GLY A 144 -13.21 5.75 6.94
CA GLY A 144 -14.43 5.91 6.13
C GLY A 144 -14.70 4.70 5.23
N GLU A 145 -14.28 3.49 5.61
CA GLU A 145 -14.49 2.27 4.81
C GLU A 145 -15.98 2.03 4.51
N GLU A 146 -16.89 2.34 5.43
CA GLU A 146 -18.33 2.21 5.21
C GLU A 146 -18.87 3.21 4.17
N ASP A 147 -18.30 4.40 4.08
CA ASP A 147 -18.67 5.40 3.06
C ASP A 147 -18.21 4.95 1.67
N VAL A 148 -17.03 4.33 1.58
CA VAL A 148 -16.53 3.72 0.35
C VAL A 148 -17.45 2.59 -0.10
N LYS A 149 -17.89 1.72 0.80
CA LYS A 149 -18.82 0.62 0.50
C LYS A 149 -20.18 1.12 0.03
N ARG A 150 -20.74 2.16 0.67
CA ARG A 150 -22.04 2.74 0.30
C ARG A 150 -22.05 3.35 -1.10
N ARG A 151 -20.99 4.03 -1.50
CA ARG A 151 -20.86 4.62 -2.84
C ARG A 151 -20.86 3.60 -3.96
N LYS A 152 -20.50 2.35 -3.67
CA LYS A 152 -20.46 1.26 -4.66
C LYS A 152 -21.72 0.40 -4.70
N GLY A 153 -22.56 0.46 -3.67
CA GLY A 153 -23.87 -0.22 -3.63
C GLY A 153 -25.00 0.59 -4.24
N SER A 154 -24.71 1.76 -4.73
CA SER A 154 -25.61 2.63 -5.49
C SER A 154 -25.16 2.69 -6.94
#